data_bbf6dea9bbb25d2a3d7c9fb3f52f8053
#
_entry.id   bbf6dea9bbb25d2a3d7c9fb3f52f8053
#
_cell.length_a   1.000
_cell.length_b   1.000
_cell.length_c   1.000
_cell.angle_alpha   90.00
_cell.angle_beta   90.00
_cell.angle_gamma   90.00
#
_symmetry.space_group_name_H-M   'P 1'
#
loop_
_entity.id
_entity.type
_entity.pdbx_description
1 polymer ?
#
loop_
_entity_poly.entity_id
_entity_poly.type
_entity_poly.pdbx_seq_one_letter_code
_entity_poly.pdbx_strand_id
1 'polypeptide(L)'
;MKPDRRCASNRRGHQGRLVAPGKITIIAAMVIGVMALAACGSGDGSSSSAASLKQAASAKAAQQATAANQTYVDPVAYSMNANDSLDASQVAEKAAVMNYTWTSGSTTVNYTTTTGHLTASDSSGNPEASMSYVAYTAPSTNGAPRPVTFVYNGGPGSSSIWLRLGSFAPTRVATPDPLFGTNWPNYPLVNNAESLIDTTDLVFIDPPGTGLSEAVSPNTNQTFWGSDPDVTVMRDFIERYLAVNSRSSSPIYLYGESYGTPRTDMLALSLETAGVHLTGITLQSAILNYFADATEAVAVENSTAGLALATDTVAGYMPGYAEVAAYYNQVSPAPASQSAYATQMAQFVTTEYSAFKSYSQSWVLSQIGDPNALGRPVFPSSKTLTSWEQPSSLTLQALKGYFNANPFSGSLISGTTIGRYDGRVSLPNSDSRLQSDGDPSDILISQPFTNALATQMPNYLGYTAPNATYVPLNDSIIGSWDFSHDGQALPDTIPDLLGALQLNPQLAVFSENGYHDLATPFFNTEKQLARLQTVSGLNPNLQVSFFQGGHMIYLDDVARPQMKSDLALFYQNAAIPGALTLKTLPAPWADEAAASTPTASAATTDAKAP
;
A
#
# COMPACT_ATOMS: atom_id res chain seq x y z
N MET A 1 -1.71 -39.55 42.01
CA MET A 1 -0.55 -39.73 42.91
C MET A 1 0.32 -38.47 42.78
N LYS A 2 0.25 -37.56 43.73
CA LYS A 2 1.31 -36.60 44.10
C LYS A 2 2.31 -37.32 45.00
N PRO A 3 3.53 -36.88 45.28
CA PRO A 3 3.90 -35.57 45.79
C PRO A 3 5.23 -35.01 45.20
N ASP A 4 5.51 -33.71 45.16
CA ASP A 4 5.84 -32.73 46.19
C ASP A 4 7.33 -32.64 46.61
N ARG A 5 7.81 -31.38 46.72
CA ARG A 5 8.87 -30.74 47.54
C ARG A 5 9.99 -30.06 46.75
N ARG A 6 10.02 -28.73 46.71
CA ARG A 6 10.49 -27.69 47.69
C ARG A 6 12.01 -27.70 47.95
N CYS A 7 12.54 -26.53 47.84
CA CYS A 7 13.53 -25.77 48.65
C CYS A 7 14.66 -25.19 47.80
N ALA A 8 15.26 -24.06 48.01
CA ALA A 8 15.09 -22.87 48.82
C ALA A 8 16.24 -21.91 48.44
N SER A 9 15.95 -20.66 48.53
CA SER A 9 16.75 -19.46 48.70
C SER A 9 18.27 -19.57 48.93
N ASN A 10 19.05 -18.65 48.31
CA ASN A 10 20.06 -17.92 49.07
C ASN A 10 20.32 -16.51 48.47
N ARG A 11 20.03 -15.51 49.30
CA ARG A 11 20.49 -14.12 49.13
C ARG A 11 21.93 -14.02 49.63
N ARG A 12 22.78 -13.31 48.92
CA ARG A 12 23.86 -12.52 49.54
C ARG A 12 24.06 -11.23 48.76
N GLY A 13 23.83 -10.12 49.46
CA GLY A 13 24.17 -8.78 49.02
C GLY A 13 25.67 -8.52 49.19
N HIS A 14 26.17 -7.60 48.41
CA HIS A 14 27.38 -6.85 48.72
C HIS A 14 27.19 -5.37 48.41
N GLN A 15 27.41 -4.58 49.46
CA GLN A 15 27.43 -3.12 49.45
C GLN A 15 28.77 -2.60 48.90
N GLY A 16 28.68 -1.45 48.25
CA GLY A 16 29.62 -0.36 48.49
C GLY A 16 30.73 -0.13 47.48
N ARG A 17 30.64 0.95 46.75
CA ARG A 17 31.51 2.12 46.94
C ARG A 17 31.18 3.22 45.90
N LEU A 18 30.80 4.36 46.42
CA LEU A 18 30.80 5.65 45.72
C LEU A 18 32.24 6.05 45.40
N VAL A 19 32.50 6.47 44.15
CA VAL A 19 33.68 7.26 43.79
C VAL A 19 33.20 8.47 42.99
N ALA A 20 33.62 9.65 43.42
CA ALA A 20 33.24 10.97 42.95
C ALA A 20 33.92 11.34 41.62
N PRO A 21 33.46 12.40 40.91
CA PRO A 21 33.73 12.63 39.51
C PRO A 21 35.08 13.33 39.25
N GLY A 22 35.84 12.79 38.30
CA GLY A 22 37.04 13.43 37.74
C GLY A 22 36.68 14.39 36.62
N LYS A 23 37.16 15.62 36.75
CA LYS A 23 37.13 16.67 35.73
C LYS A 23 37.93 16.26 34.49
N ILE A 24 37.33 16.28 33.32
CA ILE A 24 38.08 16.21 32.06
C ILE A 24 38.05 17.57 31.38
N THR A 25 39.25 18.06 31.18
CA THR A 25 39.59 19.33 30.54
C THR A 25 39.43 19.23 29.03
N ILE A 26 38.65 20.13 28.44
CA ILE A 26 38.49 20.26 26.99
C ILE A 26 39.70 21.00 26.45
N ILE A 27 40.47 20.37 25.55
CA ILE A 27 41.52 21.03 24.75
C ILE A 27 40.90 21.34 23.38
N ALA A 28 40.65 22.63 23.13
CA ALA A 28 40.27 23.14 21.83
C ALA A 28 41.55 23.30 20.98
N ALA A 29 41.69 22.59 19.88
CA ALA A 29 42.70 22.80 18.87
C ALA A 29 42.18 23.76 17.79
N MET A 30 42.65 24.99 17.84
CA MET A 30 42.49 25.99 16.78
C MET A 30 43.48 25.67 15.63
N VAL A 31 42.97 25.43 14.45
CA VAL A 31 43.77 25.43 13.22
C VAL A 31 43.54 26.75 12.49
N ILE A 32 44.54 27.59 12.49
CA ILE A 32 44.61 28.86 11.73
C ILE A 32 45.10 28.50 10.33
N GLY A 33 44.24 28.66 9.33
CA GLY A 33 44.60 28.56 7.91
C GLY A 33 44.92 29.94 7.33
N VAL A 34 46.06 30.02 6.70
CA VAL A 34 46.70 31.18 6.09
C VAL A 34 45.87 31.74 4.92
N MET A 35 45.55 33.03 4.96
CA MET A 35 45.09 33.79 3.79
C MET A 35 46.30 34.14 2.90
N ALA A 36 46.21 33.78 1.63
CA ALA A 36 47.00 34.38 0.58
C ALA A 36 46.11 35.31 -0.24
N LEU A 37 46.37 36.63 -0.15
CA LEU A 37 45.80 37.63 -1.06
C LEU A 37 46.52 37.50 -2.42
N ALA A 38 45.75 37.40 -3.49
CA ALA A 38 46.23 37.75 -4.82
C ALA A 38 45.15 38.57 -5.54
N ALA A 39 45.65 39.58 -6.21
CA ALA A 39 44.98 40.80 -6.66
C ALA A 39 43.98 40.63 -7.81
N CYS A 40 43.13 41.65 -7.91
CA CYS A 40 42.23 42.10 -8.96
C CYS A 40 42.46 41.58 -10.39
N GLY A 41 41.40 41.03 -10.98
CA GLY A 41 41.19 40.92 -12.40
C GLY A 41 39.69 40.86 -12.66
N SER A 42 39.12 41.96 -13.15
CA SER A 42 37.73 42.05 -13.64
C SER A 42 37.57 41.16 -14.87
N GLY A 43 36.55 40.27 -14.84
CA GLY A 43 36.20 39.48 -16.01
C GLY A 43 35.00 38.56 -15.73
N ASP A 44 33.93 38.74 -16.48
CA ASP A 44 32.70 37.97 -16.54
C ASP A 44 32.87 36.44 -16.38
N GLY A 45 32.31 35.85 -15.34
CA GLY A 45 32.46 34.43 -15.05
C GLY A 45 31.32 33.70 -14.43
N SER A 46 30.06 34.17 -14.54
CA SER A 46 28.88 33.48 -13.95
C SER A 46 28.08 32.60 -14.92
N SER A 47 28.46 32.48 -16.19
CA SER A 47 27.78 31.65 -17.17
C SER A 47 28.43 30.29 -17.46
N SER A 48 29.69 30.06 -17.01
CA SER A 48 30.42 28.83 -17.36
C SER A 48 30.12 27.64 -16.46
N SER A 49 29.73 27.84 -15.20
CA SER A 49 29.44 26.73 -14.28
C SER A 49 28.07 26.05 -14.55
N ALA A 50 27.06 26.84 -14.90
CA ALA A 50 25.72 26.29 -15.26
C ALA A 50 25.75 25.57 -16.62
N ALA A 51 26.56 26.07 -17.58
CA ALA A 51 26.77 25.43 -18.86
C ALA A 51 27.53 24.11 -18.74
N SER A 52 28.56 24.04 -17.91
CA SER A 52 29.31 22.80 -17.68
C SER A 52 28.54 21.76 -16.92
N LEU A 53 27.67 22.13 -15.95
CA LEU A 53 26.76 21.22 -15.26
C LEU A 53 25.64 20.69 -16.19
N LYS A 54 25.09 21.55 -17.07
CA LYS A 54 24.15 21.12 -18.10
C LYS A 54 24.81 20.19 -19.12
N GLN A 55 26.03 20.45 -19.51
CA GLN A 55 26.76 19.62 -20.45
C GLN A 55 27.17 18.28 -19.83
N ALA A 56 27.55 18.25 -18.55
CA ALA A 56 27.81 17.02 -17.80
C ALA A 56 26.53 16.19 -17.60
N ALA A 57 25.40 16.83 -17.28
CA ALA A 57 24.09 16.16 -17.16
C ALA A 57 23.61 15.62 -18.51
N SER A 58 23.76 16.40 -19.60
CA SER A 58 23.47 15.97 -20.97
C SER A 58 24.36 14.81 -21.44
N ALA A 59 25.65 14.84 -21.09
CA ALA A 59 26.59 13.77 -21.41
C ALA A 59 26.27 12.49 -20.63
N LYS A 60 25.86 12.59 -19.34
CA LYS A 60 25.43 11.44 -18.52
C LYS A 60 24.11 10.86 -19.01
N ALA A 61 23.15 11.70 -19.41
CA ALA A 61 21.90 11.28 -20.02
C ALA A 61 22.11 10.63 -21.40
N ALA A 62 22.99 11.18 -22.22
CA ALA A 62 23.38 10.58 -23.52
C ALA A 62 24.15 9.26 -23.34
N GLN A 63 24.95 9.14 -22.29
CA GLN A 63 25.68 7.92 -21.99
C GLN A 63 24.77 6.81 -21.44
N GLN A 64 23.69 7.18 -20.74
CA GLN A 64 22.65 6.24 -20.29
C GLN A 64 21.80 5.74 -21.47
N ALA A 65 21.50 6.59 -22.46
CA ALA A 65 20.76 6.22 -23.66
C ALA A 65 21.54 5.37 -24.68
N THR A 66 22.85 5.19 -24.49
CA THR A 66 23.74 4.40 -25.36
C THR A 66 24.39 3.20 -24.69
N ALA A 67 24.07 2.93 -23.42
CA ALA A 67 24.54 1.73 -22.74
C ALA A 67 23.95 0.49 -23.42
N ALA A 68 24.80 -0.50 -23.73
CA ALA A 68 24.33 -1.77 -24.27
C ALA A 68 23.48 -2.52 -23.22
N ASN A 69 22.49 -3.28 -23.69
CA ASN A 69 21.72 -4.18 -22.83
C ASN A 69 22.68 -5.12 -22.08
N GLN A 70 22.45 -5.26 -20.79
CA GLN A 70 23.22 -6.12 -19.90
C GLN A 70 22.26 -7.08 -19.20
N THR A 71 22.33 -8.35 -19.57
CA THR A 71 21.60 -9.40 -18.86
C THR A 71 22.35 -9.82 -17.60
N TYR A 72 21.62 -10.31 -16.59
CA TYR A 72 22.19 -10.85 -15.38
C TYR A 72 21.53 -12.19 -15.02
N VAL A 73 22.38 -13.19 -14.76
CA VAL A 73 21.98 -14.48 -14.20
C VAL A 73 22.40 -14.46 -12.74
N ASP A 74 21.43 -14.38 -11.86
CA ASP A 74 21.65 -14.34 -10.42
C ASP A 74 21.88 -15.77 -9.90
N PRO A 75 23.04 -16.09 -9.33
CA PRO A 75 23.33 -17.41 -8.83
C PRO A 75 22.77 -17.69 -7.43
N VAL A 76 22.24 -16.67 -6.75
CA VAL A 76 21.79 -16.79 -5.36
C VAL A 76 20.52 -17.64 -5.29
N ALA A 77 20.45 -18.51 -4.28
CA ALA A 77 19.29 -19.35 -4.00
C ALA A 77 18.45 -18.67 -2.91
N TYR A 78 17.62 -17.72 -3.33
CA TYR A 78 16.73 -17.02 -2.41
C TYR A 78 15.65 -17.94 -1.86
N SER A 79 15.38 -17.82 -0.54
CA SER A 79 14.34 -18.56 0.16
C SER A 79 13.32 -17.60 0.78
N MET A 80 12.04 -17.96 0.67
CA MET A 80 10.92 -17.18 1.22
C MET A 80 10.36 -17.81 2.50
N ASN A 81 11.08 -18.79 3.11
CA ASN A 81 10.63 -19.37 4.36
C ASN A 81 10.90 -18.43 5.56
N ALA A 82 10.09 -18.54 6.59
CA ALA A 82 10.11 -17.67 7.76
C ALA A 82 11.49 -17.55 8.44
N ASN A 83 12.16 -18.69 8.65
CA ASN A 83 13.40 -18.77 9.41
C ASN A 83 14.68 -18.67 8.56
N ASP A 84 14.54 -18.49 7.26
CA ASP A 84 15.69 -18.45 6.35
C ASP A 84 16.26 -17.04 6.24
N SER A 85 17.53 -16.98 5.90
CA SER A 85 18.29 -15.76 5.65
C SER A 85 19.51 -16.03 4.79
N LEU A 86 19.95 -15.03 4.05
CA LEU A 86 21.22 -15.04 3.33
C LEU A 86 22.38 -14.85 4.30
N ASP A 87 23.51 -15.53 4.05
CA ASP A 87 24.79 -15.13 4.61
C ASP A 87 25.23 -13.81 3.96
N ALA A 88 25.83 -12.92 4.73
CA ALA A 88 26.29 -11.61 4.23
C ALA A 88 27.25 -11.72 3.03
N SER A 89 27.97 -12.84 2.89
CA SER A 89 28.85 -13.10 1.75
C SER A 89 28.11 -13.41 0.43
N GLN A 90 26.82 -13.73 0.52
CA GLN A 90 25.95 -14.02 -0.63
C GLN A 90 25.26 -12.76 -1.17
N VAL A 91 25.27 -11.68 -0.38
CA VAL A 91 24.61 -10.42 -0.76
C VAL A 91 25.37 -9.74 -1.89
N ALA A 92 24.67 -9.43 -2.98
CA ALA A 92 25.27 -8.77 -4.13
C ALA A 92 24.29 -7.78 -4.77
N GLU A 93 24.67 -6.52 -4.81
CA GLU A 93 23.91 -5.46 -5.48
C GLU A 93 24.21 -5.45 -7.00
N LYS A 94 23.78 -6.50 -7.69
CA LYS A 94 23.91 -6.64 -9.13
C LYS A 94 22.55 -6.60 -9.81
N ALA A 95 22.52 -6.12 -11.03
CA ALA A 95 21.28 -5.96 -11.78
C ALA A 95 21.47 -6.23 -13.28
N ALA A 96 20.41 -6.69 -13.92
CA ALA A 96 20.23 -6.62 -15.36
C ALA A 96 19.82 -5.19 -15.74
N VAL A 97 20.26 -4.72 -16.91
CA VAL A 97 19.92 -3.41 -17.46
C VAL A 97 19.50 -3.57 -18.92
N MET A 98 18.25 -3.23 -19.24
CA MET A 98 17.72 -3.35 -20.60
C MET A 98 17.11 -2.03 -21.05
N ASN A 99 17.28 -1.68 -22.33
CA ASN A 99 16.82 -0.42 -22.88
C ASN A 99 15.67 -0.66 -23.84
N TYR A 100 14.63 0.16 -23.72
CA TYR A 100 13.40 0.06 -24.48
C TYR A 100 12.87 1.43 -24.88
N THR A 101 11.89 1.40 -25.75
CA THR A 101 11.10 2.57 -26.14
C THR A 101 9.64 2.29 -25.85
N TRP A 102 9.00 3.19 -25.12
CA TRP A 102 7.56 3.20 -24.88
C TRP A 102 6.90 4.23 -25.78
N THR A 103 5.69 3.92 -26.28
CA THR A 103 4.91 4.82 -27.12
C THR A 103 3.44 4.82 -26.72
N SER A 104 2.83 6.01 -26.68
CA SER A 104 1.38 6.19 -26.54
C SER A 104 0.95 7.42 -27.34
N GLY A 105 0.06 7.22 -28.32
CA GLY A 105 -0.29 8.26 -29.27
C GLY A 105 0.96 8.82 -29.99
N SER A 106 1.19 10.11 -29.86
CA SER A 106 2.38 10.80 -30.40
C SER A 106 3.56 10.86 -29.41
N THR A 107 3.38 10.42 -28.20
CA THR A 107 4.43 10.47 -27.16
C THR A 107 5.34 9.26 -27.26
N THR A 108 6.66 9.50 -27.23
CA THR A 108 7.68 8.45 -27.23
C THR A 108 8.66 8.72 -26.11
N VAL A 109 8.93 7.69 -25.28
CA VAL A 109 9.88 7.76 -24.16
C VAL A 109 10.86 6.60 -24.26
N ASN A 110 12.15 6.91 -24.41
CA ASN A 110 13.19 5.91 -24.22
C ASN A 110 13.41 5.69 -22.72
N TYR A 111 13.43 4.45 -22.29
CA TYR A 111 13.58 4.11 -20.88
C TYR A 111 14.48 2.90 -20.69
N THR A 112 14.97 2.77 -19.47
CA THR A 112 15.81 1.66 -19.03
C THR A 112 15.06 0.86 -17.96
N THR A 113 15.07 -0.47 -18.05
CA THR A 113 14.70 -1.33 -16.94
C THR A 113 15.96 -1.74 -16.19
N THR A 114 15.91 -1.64 -14.86
CA THR A 114 16.94 -2.17 -13.96
C THR A 114 16.29 -3.19 -13.04
N THR A 115 16.76 -4.44 -13.09
CA THR A 115 16.20 -5.53 -12.27
C THR A 115 17.31 -6.20 -11.50
N GLY A 116 17.21 -6.25 -10.19
CA GLY A 116 18.23 -6.84 -9.33
C GLY A 116 17.90 -6.63 -7.86
N HIS A 117 18.94 -6.55 -7.04
CA HIS A 117 18.83 -6.39 -5.60
C HIS A 117 19.61 -5.17 -5.10
N LEU A 118 19.07 -4.54 -4.06
CA LEU A 118 19.77 -3.61 -3.18
C LEU A 118 19.62 -4.07 -1.74
N THR A 119 20.60 -3.72 -0.93
CA THR A 119 20.66 -4.11 0.48
C THR A 119 20.03 -3.00 1.33
N ALA A 120 18.91 -3.28 1.98
CA ALA A 120 18.45 -2.47 3.09
C ALA A 120 19.42 -2.67 4.25
N SER A 121 19.79 -1.58 4.91
CA SER A 121 20.74 -1.58 6.03
C SER A 121 20.25 -0.65 7.13
N ASP A 122 20.43 -1.07 8.38
CA ASP A 122 20.08 -0.24 9.53
C ASP A 122 20.94 1.05 9.60
N SER A 123 20.61 1.93 10.52
CA SER A 123 21.29 3.20 10.74
C SER A 123 22.78 3.05 11.11
N SER A 124 23.22 1.85 11.53
CA SER A 124 24.61 1.51 11.81
C SER A 124 25.34 0.93 10.58
N GLY A 125 24.62 0.73 9.47
CA GLY A 125 25.13 0.14 8.24
C GLY A 125 25.17 -1.39 8.23
N ASN A 126 24.52 -2.05 9.19
CA ASN A 126 24.41 -3.51 9.16
C ASN A 126 23.36 -3.91 8.12
N PRO A 127 23.63 -4.92 7.28
CA PRO A 127 22.66 -5.39 6.30
C PRO A 127 21.47 -6.05 6.99
N GLU A 128 20.26 -5.71 6.56
CA GLU A 128 19.00 -6.25 7.07
C GLU A 128 18.36 -7.24 6.11
N ALA A 129 18.26 -6.85 4.83
CA ALA A 129 17.66 -7.67 3.79
C ALA A 129 18.25 -7.35 2.41
N SER A 130 18.37 -8.36 1.57
CA SER A 130 18.62 -8.24 0.12
C SER A 130 17.28 -8.13 -0.57
N MET A 131 16.91 -6.92 -1.02
CA MET A 131 15.58 -6.63 -1.53
C MET A 131 15.56 -6.56 -3.05
N SER A 132 14.73 -7.40 -3.66
CA SER A 132 14.52 -7.41 -5.11
C SER A 132 13.68 -6.22 -5.55
N TYR A 133 14.04 -5.64 -6.69
CA TYR A 133 13.30 -4.54 -7.28
C TYR A 133 13.35 -4.55 -8.80
N VAL A 134 12.36 -3.89 -9.40
CA VAL A 134 12.35 -3.55 -10.83
C VAL A 134 12.13 -2.06 -10.97
N ALA A 135 13.11 -1.36 -11.52
CA ALA A 135 13.01 0.06 -11.80
C ALA A 135 12.84 0.32 -13.31
N TYR A 136 11.97 1.24 -13.65
CA TYR A 136 11.79 1.81 -14.99
C TYR A 136 12.15 3.28 -14.91
N THR A 137 13.21 3.68 -15.60
CA THR A 137 13.76 5.04 -15.53
C THR A 137 13.92 5.65 -16.92
N ALA A 138 13.65 6.94 -17.05
CA ALA A 138 13.82 7.68 -18.29
C ALA A 138 14.72 8.90 -18.11
N PRO A 139 15.42 9.36 -19.17
CA PRO A 139 16.18 10.60 -19.13
C PRO A 139 15.30 11.82 -18.84
N SER A 140 15.81 12.79 -18.08
CA SER A 140 15.18 14.09 -17.95
C SER A 140 15.20 14.85 -19.29
N THR A 141 14.07 15.43 -19.66
CA THR A 141 13.93 16.21 -20.90
C THR A 141 14.18 17.70 -20.71
N ASN A 142 14.10 18.19 -19.48
CA ASN A 142 14.22 19.63 -19.16
C ASN A 142 15.38 19.96 -18.22
N GLY A 143 16.19 18.96 -17.84
CA GLY A 143 17.34 19.09 -16.95
C GLY A 143 16.98 19.14 -15.45
N ALA A 144 15.69 19.14 -15.09
CA ALA A 144 15.25 18.96 -13.71
C ALA A 144 15.29 17.47 -13.32
N PRO A 145 15.54 17.13 -12.06
CA PRO A 145 15.39 15.75 -11.60
C PRO A 145 13.97 15.25 -11.88
N ARG A 146 13.85 14.06 -12.50
CA ARG A 146 12.55 13.43 -12.70
C ARG A 146 11.98 12.98 -11.37
N PRO A 147 10.67 12.97 -11.20
CA PRO A 147 10.04 12.30 -10.06
C PRO A 147 10.44 10.82 -9.99
N VAL A 148 10.48 10.26 -8.81
CA VAL A 148 10.64 8.83 -8.56
C VAL A 148 9.49 8.35 -7.67
N THR A 149 8.82 7.28 -8.09
CA THR A 149 7.71 6.67 -7.37
C THR A 149 8.09 5.26 -6.94
N PHE A 150 8.05 5.01 -5.65
CA PHE A 150 8.20 3.69 -5.07
C PHE A 150 6.82 3.03 -4.99
N VAL A 151 6.71 1.86 -5.62
CA VAL A 151 5.43 1.17 -5.86
C VAL A 151 5.45 -0.21 -5.22
N TYR A 152 4.42 -0.54 -4.46
CA TYR A 152 4.34 -1.83 -3.77
C TYR A 152 2.89 -2.26 -3.52
N ASN A 153 2.66 -3.56 -3.64
CA ASN A 153 1.40 -4.20 -3.25
C ASN A 153 1.35 -4.43 -1.74
N GLY A 154 0.24 -4.93 -1.28
CA GLY A 154 -0.06 -5.24 0.10
C GLY A 154 0.00 -6.73 0.45
N GLY A 155 -1.13 -7.30 0.71
CA GLY A 155 -1.35 -8.61 1.29
C GLY A 155 -1.79 -8.50 2.74
N PRO A 156 -0.90 -8.44 3.76
CA PRO A 156 0.58 -8.53 3.70
C PRO A 156 1.07 -9.85 3.11
N GLY A 157 2.29 -9.84 2.58
CA GLY A 157 2.90 -11.05 1.98
C GLY A 157 2.87 -11.10 0.45
N SER A 158 2.42 -10.03 -0.22
CA SER A 158 2.50 -9.93 -1.67
C SER A 158 3.78 -9.25 -2.13
N SER A 159 4.36 -9.78 -3.21
CA SER A 159 5.32 -9.05 -4.04
C SER A 159 4.59 -7.95 -4.85
N SER A 160 5.34 -7.07 -5.51
CA SER A 160 4.76 -5.97 -6.30
C SER A 160 4.30 -6.39 -7.71
N ILE A 161 4.06 -7.68 -7.92
CA ILE A 161 3.73 -8.25 -9.24
C ILE A 161 2.44 -7.68 -9.83
N TRP A 162 1.40 -7.47 -8.99
CA TRP A 162 0.08 -7.07 -9.46
C TRP A 162 0.12 -5.65 -10.02
N LEU A 163 0.67 -4.71 -9.26
CA LEU A 163 0.90 -3.35 -9.72
C LEU A 163 1.87 -3.32 -10.90
N ARG A 164 2.96 -4.08 -10.88
CA ARG A 164 3.95 -4.06 -11.95
C ARG A 164 3.41 -4.61 -13.27
N LEU A 165 2.62 -5.68 -13.24
CA LEU A 165 2.09 -6.33 -14.44
C LEU A 165 0.70 -5.84 -14.84
N GLY A 166 -0.01 -5.17 -13.98
CA GLY A 166 -1.40 -4.74 -14.23
C GLY A 166 -1.58 -3.24 -14.39
N SER A 167 -0.78 -2.41 -13.66
CA SER A 167 -1.04 -0.98 -13.54
C SER A 167 -0.26 -0.13 -14.57
N PHE A 168 0.66 0.69 -14.09
CA PHE A 168 1.25 1.80 -14.85
C PHE A 168 2.70 1.61 -15.27
N ALA A 169 3.25 0.39 -15.18
CA ALA A 169 4.54 0.07 -15.80
C ALA A 169 4.46 0.21 -17.34
N PRO A 170 5.61 0.34 -18.04
CA PRO A 170 5.62 0.47 -19.50
C PRO A 170 4.99 -0.69 -20.27
N THR A 171 4.89 -1.86 -19.64
CA THR A 171 4.20 -3.04 -20.17
C THR A 171 3.23 -3.57 -19.14
N ARG A 172 2.13 -4.17 -19.58
CA ARG A 172 1.14 -4.82 -18.75
C ARG A 172 0.65 -6.14 -19.32
N VAL A 173 0.07 -6.98 -18.50
CA VAL A 173 -0.68 -8.16 -18.93
C VAL A 173 -2.05 -7.70 -19.45
N ALA A 174 -2.41 -8.11 -20.66
CA ALA A 174 -3.69 -7.74 -21.29
C ALA A 174 -4.81 -8.66 -20.80
N THR A 175 -5.36 -8.37 -19.63
CA THR A 175 -6.52 -9.08 -19.07
C THR A 175 -7.83 -8.63 -19.73
N PRO A 176 -8.87 -9.49 -19.79
CA PRO A 176 -10.21 -9.04 -20.14
C PRO A 176 -10.82 -8.18 -19.01
N ASP A 177 -11.84 -7.37 -19.35
CA ASP A 177 -12.57 -6.53 -18.42
C ASP A 177 -14.10 -6.75 -18.57
N PRO A 178 -14.82 -7.13 -17.49
CA PRO A 178 -14.27 -7.68 -16.26
C PRO A 178 -13.61 -9.05 -16.48
N LEU A 179 -12.81 -9.49 -15.52
CA LEU A 179 -12.19 -10.82 -15.57
C LEU A 179 -13.23 -11.91 -15.73
N PHE A 180 -13.02 -12.82 -16.67
CA PHE A 180 -13.92 -13.97 -16.88
C PHE A 180 -13.15 -15.17 -17.43
N GLY A 181 -13.76 -16.34 -17.40
CA GLY A 181 -13.25 -17.52 -18.09
C GLY A 181 -13.34 -18.81 -17.28
N THR A 182 -13.41 -19.91 -18.01
CA THR A 182 -13.44 -21.26 -17.44
C THR A 182 -12.06 -21.89 -17.29
N ASN A 183 -11.06 -21.36 -18.02
CA ASN A 183 -9.67 -21.80 -17.98
C ASN A 183 -8.77 -20.63 -17.60
N TRP A 184 -7.53 -20.93 -17.17
CA TRP A 184 -6.50 -19.92 -16.95
C TRP A 184 -5.81 -19.57 -18.27
N PRO A 185 -6.23 -18.54 -18.99
CA PRO A 185 -5.61 -18.15 -20.24
C PRO A 185 -4.22 -17.56 -19.97
N ASN A 186 -3.33 -17.73 -20.95
CA ASN A 186 -2.09 -16.97 -20.99
C ASN A 186 -2.39 -15.63 -21.68
N TYR A 187 -2.43 -14.56 -20.91
CA TYR A 187 -2.57 -13.23 -21.48
C TYR A 187 -1.20 -12.69 -21.94
N PRO A 188 -1.16 -11.98 -23.09
CA PRO A 188 0.10 -11.42 -23.57
C PRO A 188 0.55 -10.24 -22.73
N LEU A 189 1.87 -10.07 -22.63
CA LEU A 189 2.46 -8.81 -22.21
C LEU A 189 2.41 -7.83 -23.37
N VAL A 190 1.82 -6.67 -23.16
CA VAL A 190 1.62 -5.65 -24.18
C VAL A 190 2.23 -4.31 -23.76
N ASN A 191 2.49 -3.43 -24.72
CA ASN A 191 2.78 -2.03 -24.43
C ASN A 191 1.59 -1.42 -23.66
N ASN A 192 1.86 -0.74 -22.58
CA ASN A 192 0.84 -0.12 -21.74
C ASN A 192 0.68 1.36 -22.12
N ALA A 193 -0.37 1.68 -22.84
CA ALA A 193 -0.64 3.06 -23.28
C ALA A 193 -0.81 4.02 -22.08
N GLU A 194 -1.24 3.51 -20.93
CA GLU A 194 -1.49 4.24 -19.70
C GLU A 194 -0.28 4.26 -18.75
N SER A 195 0.91 3.87 -19.21
CA SER A 195 2.12 3.92 -18.37
C SER A 195 2.40 5.32 -17.83
N LEU A 196 2.89 5.39 -16.59
CA LEU A 196 3.38 6.62 -15.97
C LEU A 196 4.84 6.94 -16.31
N ILE A 197 5.49 6.17 -17.18
CA ILE A 197 6.90 6.40 -17.54
C ILE A 197 7.13 7.75 -18.22
N ASP A 198 6.13 8.37 -18.80
CA ASP A 198 6.19 9.73 -19.32
C ASP A 198 6.20 10.81 -18.22
N THR A 199 5.79 10.46 -17.01
CA THR A 199 5.58 11.37 -15.89
C THR A 199 6.63 11.17 -14.79
N THR A 200 6.86 9.94 -14.35
CA THR A 200 7.74 9.59 -13.23
C THR A 200 8.58 8.35 -13.56
N ASP A 201 9.68 8.17 -12.86
CA ASP A 201 10.36 6.88 -12.80
C ASP A 201 9.64 5.98 -11.79
N LEU A 202 9.56 4.69 -12.09
CA LEU A 202 8.80 3.72 -11.29
C LEU A 202 9.74 2.68 -10.69
N VAL A 203 9.67 2.45 -9.40
CA VAL A 203 10.49 1.47 -8.67
C VAL A 203 9.56 0.52 -7.92
N PHE A 204 9.37 -0.67 -8.45
CA PHE A 204 8.57 -1.73 -7.83
C PHE A 204 9.45 -2.53 -6.87
N ILE A 205 9.02 -2.66 -5.62
CA ILE A 205 9.79 -3.24 -4.52
C ILE A 205 9.08 -4.48 -3.99
N ASP A 206 9.81 -5.56 -3.80
CA ASP A 206 9.29 -6.76 -3.14
C ASP A 206 9.75 -6.77 -1.67
N PRO A 207 8.85 -6.81 -0.67
CA PRO A 207 9.22 -6.94 0.74
C PRO A 207 9.89 -8.28 1.08
N PRO A 208 10.69 -8.38 2.17
CA PRO A 208 11.34 -9.62 2.58
C PRO A 208 10.38 -10.79 2.77
N GLY A 209 10.72 -11.96 2.20
CA GLY A 209 9.85 -13.14 2.18
C GLY A 209 8.90 -13.17 0.98
N THR A 210 9.00 -12.23 0.04
CA THR A 210 8.20 -12.18 -1.19
C THR A 210 9.11 -11.96 -2.41
N GLY A 211 8.61 -12.24 -3.59
CA GLY A 211 9.38 -12.08 -4.82
C GLY A 211 10.67 -12.89 -4.79
N LEU A 212 11.80 -12.20 -4.78
CA LEU A 212 13.14 -12.75 -4.55
C LEU A 212 13.86 -12.04 -3.40
N SER A 213 13.12 -11.38 -2.50
CA SER A 213 13.68 -10.63 -1.38
C SER A 213 13.84 -11.51 -0.16
N GLU A 214 15.04 -11.55 0.41
CA GLU A 214 15.35 -12.37 1.57
C GLU A 214 16.14 -11.58 2.61
N ALA A 215 15.85 -11.84 3.88
CA ALA A 215 16.59 -11.29 5.01
C ALA A 215 18.09 -11.64 4.95
N VAL A 216 18.92 -10.83 5.59
CA VAL A 216 20.36 -11.10 5.76
C VAL A 216 20.62 -11.40 7.23
N SER A 217 21.36 -12.50 7.49
CA SER A 217 21.75 -12.90 8.84
C SER A 217 22.45 -11.75 9.60
N PRO A 218 22.12 -11.48 10.87
CA PRO A 218 21.40 -12.37 11.82
C PRO A 218 19.87 -12.32 11.74
N ASN A 219 19.28 -11.46 10.92
CA ASN A 219 17.84 -11.40 10.71
C ASN A 219 17.35 -12.65 9.96
N THR A 220 16.07 -12.95 10.05
CA THR A 220 15.35 -13.94 9.24
C THR A 220 14.21 -13.24 8.51
N ASN A 221 13.62 -13.88 7.50
CA ASN A 221 12.48 -13.28 6.81
C ASN A 221 11.37 -12.87 7.79
N GLN A 222 11.07 -13.71 8.78
CA GLN A 222 10.05 -13.43 9.79
C GLN A 222 10.36 -12.21 10.67
N THR A 223 11.61 -11.77 10.76
CA THR A 223 11.97 -10.52 11.45
C THR A 223 11.21 -9.32 10.89
N PHE A 224 10.88 -9.34 9.60
CA PHE A 224 10.21 -8.25 8.89
C PHE A 224 8.70 -8.50 8.66
N TRP A 225 8.14 -9.57 9.24
CA TRP A 225 6.71 -9.89 9.08
C TRP A 225 5.86 -9.25 10.16
N GLY A 226 5.78 -7.95 10.14
CA GLY A 226 4.97 -7.14 11.03
C GLY A 226 4.93 -5.68 10.60
N SER A 227 3.95 -4.94 11.08
CA SER A 227 3.68 -3.56 10.65
C SER A 227 4.92 -2.67 10.78
N ASP A 228 5.53 -2.59 11.95
CA ASP A 228 6.65 -1.70 12.21
C ASP A 228 7.98 -2.14 11.57
N PRO A 229 8.39 -3.43 11.65
CA PRO A 229 9.62 -3.87 11.02
C PRO A 229 9.57 -3.86 9.48
N ASP A 230 8.38 -4.08 8.87
CA ASP A 230 8.17 -3.94 7.43
C ASP A 230 8.41 -2.48 6.98
N VAL A 231 7.85 -1.52 7.70
CA VAL A 231 8.06 -0.09 7.42
C VAL A 231 9.53 0.30 7.55
N THR A 232 10.22 -0.22 8.55
CA THR A 232 11.65 0.05 8.77
C THR A 232 12.49 -0.43 7.59
N VAL A 233 12.38 -1.69 7.18
CA VAL A 233 13.19 -2.24 6.08
C VAL A 233 12.83 -1.61 4.73
N MET A 234 11.58 -1.21 4.52
CA MET A 234 11.13 -0.50 3.31
C MET A 234 11.71 0.92 3.25
N ARG A 235 11.77 1.66 4.37
CA ARG A 235 12.45 2.95 4.47
C ARG A 235 13.93 2.81 4.11
N ASP A 236 14.61 1.87 4.72
CA ASP A 236 16.06 1.67 4.57
C ASP A 236 16.41 1.27 3.13
N PHE A 237 15.55 0.50 2.45
CA PHE A 237 15.66 0.26 1.02
C PHE A 237 15.50 1.55 0.20
N ILE A 238 14.50 2.37 0.49
CA ILE A 238 14.26 3.63 -0.22
C ILE A 238 15.44 4.57 -0.07
N GLU A 239 15.95 4.74 1.13
CA GLU A 239 17.16 5.55 1.38
C GLU A 239 18.38 5.03 0.59
N ARG A 240 18.57 3.71 0.59
CA ARG A 240 19.63 3.07 -0.21
C ARG A 240 19.45 3.34 -1.70
N TYR A 241 18.22 3.15 -2.23
CA TYR A 241 17.93 3.41 -3.64
C TYR A 241 18.21 4.87 -4.03
N LEU A 242 17.76 5.81 -3.23
CA LEU A 242 17.97 7.25 -3.45
C LEU A 242 19.46 7.60 -3.45
N ALA A 243 20.23 7.03 -2.53
CA ALA A 243 21.67 7.27 -2.41
C ALA A 243 22.45 6.71 -3.61
N VAL A 244 22.28 5.41 -3.94
CA VAL A 244 23.06 4.76 -5.01
C VAL A 244 22.71 5.28 -6.40
N ASN A 245 21.45 5.73 -6.61
CA ASN A 245 21.00 6.26 -7.88
C ASN A 245 21.06 7.80 -7.96
N SER A 246 21.62 8.48 -6.92
CA SER A 246 21.73 9.95 -6.85
C SER A 246 20.37 10.64 -7.03
N ARG A 247 19.31 10.14 -6.36
CA ARG A 247 17.93 10.60 -6.50
C ARG A 247 17.44 11.44 -5.31
N SER A 248 18.30 11.79 -4.35
CA SER A 248 17.91 12.57 -3.16
C SER A 248 17.34 13.97 -3.47
N SER A 249 17.57 14.50 -4.68
CA SER A 249 16.99 15.77 -5.14
C SER A 249 15.76 15.61 -6.03
N SER A 250 15.31 14.39 -6.27
CA SER A 250 14.09 14.12 -7.05
C SER A 250 12.85 14.40 -6.22
N PRO A 251 11.73 14.84 -6.83
CA PRO A 251 10.42 14.69 -6.20
C PRO A 251 10.16 13.21 -5.91
N ILE A 252 9.84 12.87 -4.66
CA ILE A 252 9.71 11.49 -4.18
C ILE A 252 8.23 11.20 -3.93
N TYR A 253 7.76 10.08 -4.47
CA TYR A 253 6.40 9.61 -4.32
C TYR A 253 6.34 8.17 -3.82
N LEU A 254 5.31 7.85 -3.05
CA LEU A 254 4.94 6.48 -2.68
C LEU A 254 3.62 6.10 -3.35
N TYR A 255 3.50 4.84 -3.72
CA TYR A 255 2.25 4.28 -4.27
C TYR A 255 2.01 2.91 -3.65
N GLY A 256 1.04 2.81 -2.76
CA GLY A 256 0.63 1.58 -2.09
C GLY A 256 -0.77 1.13 -2.48
N GLU A 257 -0.95 -0.18 -2.63
CA GLU A 257 -2.24 -0.81 -2.85
C GLU A 257 -2.57 -1.76 -1.70
N SER A 258 -3.85 -1.78 -1.26
CA SER A 258 -4.33 -2.71 -0.23
C SER A 258 -3.57 -2.50 1.10
N TYR A 259 -3.03 -3.56 1.75
CA TYR A 259 -2.11 -3.41 2.88
C TYR A 259 -0.92 -2.46 2.57
N GLY A 260 -0.56 -2.27 1.32
CA GLY A 260 0.42 -1.24 0.94
C GLY A 260 0.00 0.18 1.35
N THR A 261 -1.26 0.45 1.65
CA THR A 261 -1.74 1.78 2.06
C THR A 261 -1.46 2.09 3.54
N PRO A 262 -1.75 1.24 4.54
CA PRO A 262 -1.25 1.46 5.89
C PRO A 262 0.28 1.48 5.95
N ARG A 263 0.97 0.61 5.17
CA ARG A 263 2.42 0.73 4.98
C ARG A 263 2.80 2.12 4.49
N THR A 264 2.08 2.70 3.53
CA THR A 264 2.38 4.03 2.98
C THR A 264 2.23 5.13 4.03
N ASP A 265 1.20 5.11 4.86
CA ASP A 265 0.99 6.10 5.90
C ASP A 265 2.12 6.06 6.95
N MET A 266 2.41 4.88 7.48
CA MET A 266 3.50 4.66 8.44
C MET A 266 4.87 4.98 7.83
N LEU A 267 5.10 4.57 6.57
CA LEU A 267 6.35 4.83 5.86
C LEU A 267 6.53 6.31 5.54
N ALA A 268 5.45 7.03 5.23
CA ALA A 268 5.50 8.48 5.04
C ALA A 268 5.95 9.19 6.31
N LEU A 269 5.39 8.84 7.47
CA LEU A 269 5.83 9.37 8.77
C LEU A 269 7.30 9.02 9.05
N SER A 270 7.69 7.77 8.79
CA SER A 270 9.06 7.28 9.01
C SER A 270 10.09 8.02 8.13
N LEU A 271 9.81 8.20 6.84
CA LEU A 271 10.67 8.92 5.89
C LEU A 271 10.77 10.41 6.22
N GLU A 272 9.64 11.08 6.51
CA GLU A 272 9.65 12.50 6.91
C GLU A 272 10.44 12.70 8.22
N THR A 273 10.31 11.78 9.17
CA THR A 273 11.08 11.79 10.41
C THR A 273 12.58 11.60 10.16
N ALA A 274 12.95 10.77 9.19
CA ALA A 274 14.34 10.57 8.77
C ALA A 274 14.90 11.72 7.90
N GLY A 275 14.08 12.72 7.55
CA GLY A 275 14.48 13.87 6.72
C GLY A 275 14.43 13.58 5.21
N VAL A 276 13.79 12.51 4.80
CA VAL A 276 13.45 12.23 3.40
C VAL A 276 12.08 12.81 3.09
N HIS A 277 12.08 14.00 2.47
CA HIS A 277 10.83 14.72 2.18
C HIS A 277 10.10 14.15 0.98
N LEU A 278 8.85 13.77 1.19
CA LEU A 278 7.95 13.27 0.16
C LEU A 278 7.23 14.43 -0.54
N THR A 279 7.01 14.30 -1.84
CA THR A 279 6.17 15.22 -2.62
C THR A 279 4.71 14.77 -2.60
N GLY A 280 4.46 13.47 -2.65
CA GLY A 280 3.11 12.94 -2.62
C GLY A 280 3.04 11.45 -2.33
N ILE A 281 1.87 11.00 -1.92
CA ILE A 281 1.56 9.59 -1.72
C ILE A 281 0.25 9.23 -2.42
N THR A 282 0.16 8.02 -2.95
CA THR A 282 -1.06 7.45 -3.53
C THR A 282 -1.50 6.24 -2.73
N LEU A 283 -2.76 6.24 -2.31
CA LEU A 283 -3.42 5.22 -1.51
C LEU A 283 -4.50 4.56 -2.38
N GLN A 284 -4.16 3.47 -3.06
CA GLN A 284 -5.10 2.74 -3.90
C GLN A 284 -5.79 1.63 -3.11
N SER A 285 -7.13 1.59 -3.18
CA SER A 285 -7.95 0.54 -2.55
C SER A 285 -7.57 0.37 -1.08
N ALA A 286 -7.72 1.46 -0.33
CA ALA A 286 -7.07 1.63 0.96
C ALA A 286 -7.78 0.93 2.12
N ILE A 287 -6.97 0.43 3.05
CA ILE A 287 -7.36 0.01 4.38
C ILE A 287 -6.56 0.79 5.42
N LEU A 288 -7.11 1.88 5.95
CA LEU A 288 -6.41 2.83 6.82
C LEU A 288 -6.65 2.57 8.30
N ASN A 289 -7.61 1.72 8.61
CA ASN A 289 -7.96 1.32 9.97
C ASN A 289 -8.51 -0.10 9.97
N TYR A 290 -7.72 -1.04 10.45
CA TYR A 290 -8.09 -2.46 10.50
C TYR A 290 -9.23 -2.76 11.48
N PHE A 291 -9.45 -1.91 12.48
CA PHE A 291 -10.63 -2.02 13.34
C PHE A 291 -11.95 -1.77 12.59
N ALA A 292 -11.91 -1.12 11.45
CA ALA A 292 -13.05 -0.88 10.58
C ALA A 292 -13.19 -1.93 9.46
N ASP A 293 -12.29 -2.91 9.36
CA ASP A 293 -12.39 -4.01 8.41
C ASP A 293 -13.25 -5.16 8.97
N ALA A 294 -14.13 -5.73 8.13
CA ALA A 294 -15.08 -6.76 8.56
C ALA A 294 -14.39 -8.05 9.04
N THR A 295 -13.27 -8.40 8.43
CA THR A 295 -12.56 -9.63 8.73
C THR A 295 -11.94 -9.57 10.12
N GLU A 296 -11.36 -8.43 10.47
CA GLU A 296 -10.61 -8.24 11.70
C GLU A 296 -11.50 -7.80 12.87
N ALA A 297 -12.57 -7.05 12.60
CA ALA A 297 -13.56 -6.67 13.63
C ALA A 297 -14.20 -7.91 14.30
N VAL A 298 -14.35 -9.01 13.55
CA VAL A 298 -14.84 -10.29 14.07
C VAL A 298 -13.87 -10.93 15.06
N ALA A 299 -12.56 -10.73 14.91
CA ALA A 299 -11.56 -11.30 15.81
C ALA A 299 -11.54 -10.63 17.21
N VAL A 300 -12.07 -9.40 17.36
CA VAL A 300 -12.08 -8.63 18.61
C VAL A 300 -13.41 -8.76 19.38
N GLU A 301 -14.28 -9.65 18.99
CA GLU A 301 -15.73 -9.75 19.27
C GLU A 301 -16.18 -9.82 20.73
N ASN A 302 -15.36 -10.15 21.66
CA ASN A 302 -15.82 -10.39 23.04
C ASN A 302 -15.89 -9.15 23.93
N SER A 303 -15.86 -7.93 23.33
CA SER A 303 -15.93 -6.68 24.07
C SER A 303 -17.04 -5.74 23.55
N THR A 304 -17.53 -4.84 24.41
CA THR A 304 -18.48 -3.79 24.01
C THR A 304 -17.89 -2.88 22.92
N ALA A 305 -16.56 -2.71 22.90
CA ALA A 305 -15.84 -1.98 21.87
C ALA A 305 -15.86 -2.72 20.52
N GLY A 306 -15.65 -4.05 20.50
CA GLY A 306 -15.71 -4.86 19.29
C GLY A 306 -17.09 -4.82 18.61
N LEU A 307 -18.16 -4.68 19.38
CA LEU A 307 -19.51 -4.55 18.83
C LEU A 307 -19.73 -3.20 18.12
N ALA A 308 -19.27 -2.11 18.69
CA ALA A 308 -19.35 -0.79 18.05
C ALA A 308 -18.57 -0.80 16.73
N LEU A 309 -17.37 -1.39 16.73
CA LEU A 309 -16.53 -1.58 15.56
C LEU A 309 -17.23 -2.40 14.46
N ALA A 310 -17.86 -3.55 14.81
CA ALA A 310 -18.60 -4.37 13.85
C ALA A 310 -19.75 -3.61 13.18
N THR A 311 -20.43 -2.71 13.93
CA THR A 311 -21.52 -1.88 13.38
C THR A 311 -21.00 -0.84 12.39
N ASP A 312 -19.87 -0.21 12.68
CA ASP A 312 -19.24 0.77 11.80
C ASP A 312 -18.65 0.11 10.55
N THR A 313 -18.12 -1.10 10.68
CA THR A 313 -17.69 -1.94 9.57
C THR A 313 -18.80 -2.19 8.57
N VAL A 314 -19.97 -2.66 9.05
CA VAL A 314 -21.14 -2.90 8.18
C VAL A 314 -21.52 -1.63 7.41
N ALA A 315 -21.53 -0.49 8.08
CA ALA A 315 -21.81 0.79 7.46
C ALA A 315 -20.83 1.12 6.32
N GLY A 316 -19.56 0.84 6.52
CA GLY A 316 -18.51 1.06 5.50
C GLY A 316 -18.70 0.22 4.24
N TYR A 317 -19.22 -1.01 4.39
CA TYR A 317 -19.41 -1.94 3.28
C TYR A 317 -20.70 -1.70 2.48
N MET A 318 -21.75 -1.15 3.10
CA MET A 318 -23.07 -1.01 2.46
C MET A 318 -23.06 -0.34 1.08
N PRO A 319 -22.38 0.80 0.86
CA PRO A 319 -22.38 1.44 -0.45
C PRO A 319 -21.74 0.56 -1.54
N GLY A 320 -20.62 -0.10 -1.25
CA GLY A 320 -19.97 -1.02 -2.19
C GLY A 320 -20.85 -2.21 -2.56
N TYR A 321 -21.50 -2.80 -1.59
CA TYR A 321 -22.47 -3.89 -1.85
C TYR A 321 -23.64 -3.42 -2.70
N ALA A 322 -24.13 -2.21 -2.49
CA ALA A 322 -25.21 -1.64 -3.30
C ALA A 322 -24.78 -1.46 -4.76
N GLU A 323 -23.55 -0.99 -5.01
CA GLU A 323 -22.98 -0.86 -6.35
C GLU A 323 -22.86 -2.22 -7.06
N VAL A 324 -22.41 -3.25 -6.36
CA VAL A 324 -22.37 -4.62 -6.90
C VAL A 324 -23.77 -5.15 -7.19
N ALA A 325 -24.75 -4.89 -6.32
CA ALA A 325 -26.13 -5.26 -6.58
C ALA A 325 -26.70 -4.54 -7.81
N ALA A 326 -26.38 -3.26 -8.01
CA ALA A 326 -26.77 -2.50 -9.18
C ALA A 326 -26.13 -3.07 -10.46
N TYR A 327 -24.84 -3.45 -10.42
CA TYR A 327 -24.17 -4.10 -11.55
C TYR A 327 -24.91 -5.37 -12.02
N TYR A 328 -25.40 -6.18 -11.09
CA TYR A 328 -26.20 -7.39 -11.38
C TYR A 328 -27.70 -7.12 -11.58
N ASN A 329 -28.12 -5.87 -11.74
CA ASN A 329 -29.50 -5.46 -11.96
C ASN A 329 -30.45 -5.92 -10.83
N GLN A 330 -29.97 -5.97 -9.59
CA GLN A 330 -30.76 -6.34 -8.41
C GLN A 330 -31.37 -5.10 -7.70
N VAL A 331 -31.13 -3.91 -8.23
CA VAL A 331 -31.64 -2.63 -7.70
C VAL A 331 -32.80 -2.12 -8.55
N SER A 332 -33.89 -1.70 -7.89
CA SER A 332 -35.09 -1.16 -8.56
C SER A 332 -35.61 0.09 -7.83
N PRO A 333 -35.77 1.23 -8.53
CA PRO A 333 -35.42 1.46 -9.94
C PRO A 333 -33.89 1.42 -10.16
N ALA A 334 -33.47 1.14 -11.39
CA ALA A 334 -32.06 1.16 -11.75
C ALA A 334 -31.45 2.56 -11.49
N PRO A 335 -30.24 2.66 -10.94
CA PRO A 335 -29.59 3.93 -10.67
C PRO A 335 -29.36 4.73 -11.96
N ALA A 336 -29.48 6.07 -11.88
CA ALA A 336 -29.23 6.96 -13.01
C ALA A 336 -27.75 7.01 -13.40
N SER A 337 -26.86 6.92 -12.42
CA SER A 337 -25.41 6.80 -12.59
C SER A 337 -24.80 6.16 -11.35
N GLN A 338 -23.65 5.54 -11.50
CA GLN A 338 -22.88 4.91 -10.44
C GLN A 338 -22.50 5.92 -9.36
N SER A 339 -21.86 7.03 -9.69
CA SER A 339 -21.44 8.05 -8.73
C SER A 339 -22.59 8.68 -7.96
N ALA A 340 -23.75 8.90 -8.60
CA ALA A 340 -24.95 9.41 -7.92
C ALA A 340 -25.51 8.37 -6.95
N TYR A 341 -25.46 7.10 -7.32
CA TYR A 341 -25.94 6.02 -6.46
C TYR A 341 -25.02 5.80 -5.26
N ALA A 342 -23.70 5.77 -5.46
CA ALA A 342 -22.73 5.73 -4.38
C ALA A 342 -22.96 6.88 -3.37
N THR A 343 -23.16 8.11 -3.87
CA THR A 343 -23.48 9.27 -3.03
C THR A 343 -24.79 9.09 -2.27
N GLN A 344 -25.83 8.58 -2.92
CA GLN A 344 -27.12 8.29 -2.28
C GLN A 344 -26.98 7.25 -1.16
N MET A 345 -26.18 6.22 -1.40
CA MET A 345 -25.95 5.16 -0.41
C MET A 345 -25.10 5.65 0.76
N ALA A 346 -24.05 6.44 0.51
CA ALA A 346 -23.28 7.08 1.55
C ALA A 346 -24.15 8.01 2.43
N GLN A 347 -25.05 8.78 1.81
CA GLN A 347 -26.00 9.62 2.53
C GLN A 347 -26.98 8.78 3.34
N PHE A 348 -27.50 7.70 2.80
CA PHE A 348 -28.39 6.77 3.54
C PHE A 348 -27.68 6.23 4.79
N VAL A 349 -26.44 5.78 4.66
CA VAL A 349 -25.65 5.27 5.76
C VAL A 349 -25.45 6.33 6.85
N THR A 350 -25.12 7.55 6.48
CA THR A 350 -24.83 8.62 7.44
C THR A 350 -26.07 9.18 8.13
N THR A 351 -27.22 9.20 7.45
CA THR A 351 -28.44 9.85 7.99
C THR A 351 -29.43 8.87 8.58
N GLU A 352 -29.65 7.72 7.93
CA GLU A 352 -30.70 6.78 8.34
C GLU A 352 -30.14 5.57 9.09
N TYR A 353 -29.04 4.99 8.62
CA TYR A 353 -28.44 3.84 9.30
C TYR A 353 -27.92 4.21 10.69
N SER A 354 -27.33 5.38 10.86
CA SER A 354 -26.87 5.86 12.16
C SER A 354 -28.00 5.97 13.19
N ALA A 355 -29.22 6.34 12.75
CA ALA A 355 -30.39 6.38 13.62
C ALA A 355 -30.84 5.00 14.13
N PHE A 356 -30.38 3.93 13.48
CA PHE A 356 -30.65 2.53 13.86
C PHE A 356 -29.49 1.86 14.58
N LYS A 357 -28.41 2.55 14.84
CA LYS A 357 -27.17 2.00 15.39
C LYS A 357 -27.41 1.15 16.66
N SER A 358 -28.23 1.63 17.58
CA SER A 358 -28.56 0.89 18.82
C SER A 358 -29.31 -0.42 18.58
N TYR A 359 -30.10 -0.48 17.52
CA TYR A 359 -30.84 -1.70 17.15
C TYR A 359 -29.95 -2.68 16.37
N SER A 360 -29.13 -2.17 15.49
CA SER A 360 -28.19 -3.00 14.76
C SER A 360 -27.14 -3.62 15.68
N GLN A 361 -26.70 -2.92 16.73
CA GLN A 361 -25.82 -3.49 17.78
C GLN A 361 -26.42 -4.70 18.44
N SER A 362 -27.68 -4.61 18.91
CA SER A 362 -28.38 -5.75 19.53
C SER A 362 -28.55 -6.92 18.56
N TRP A 363 -28.76 -6.62 17.28
CA TRP A 363 -28.88 -7.63 16.26
C TRP A 363 -27.55 -8.29 15.94
N VAL A 364 -26.46 -7.52 15.75
CA VAL A 364 -25.11 -8.05 15.56
C VAL A 364 -24.72 -8.96 16.72
N LEU A 365 -24.94 -8.54 17.97
CA LEU A 365 -24.70 -9.37 19.15
C LEU A 365 -25.47 -10.69 19.12
N SER A 366 -26.72 -10.66 18.67
CA SER A 366 -27.54 -11.88 18.57
C SER A 366 -27.03 -12.84 17.49
N GLN A 367 -26.28 -12.34 16.50
CA GLN A 367 -25.74 -13.14 15.40
C GLN A 367 -24.35 -13.74 15.73
N ILE A 368 -23.55 -13.04 16.51
CA ILE A 368 -22.21 -13.47 16.90
C ILE A 368 -22.23 -14.73 17.78
N GLY A 369 -23.25 -14.86 18.63
CA GLY A 369 -23.38 -16.00 19.56
C GLY A 369 -24.10 -17.26 19.01
N ASP A 370 -24.76 -17.19 17.84
CA ASP A 370 -25.55 -18.29 17.29
C ASP A 370 -25.42 -18.40 15.77
N PRO A 371 -24.65 -19.38 15.28
CA PRO A 371 -24.49 -19.61 13.83
C PRO A 371 -25.81 -19.92 13.12
N ASN A 372 -26.89 -20.25 13.86
CA ASN A 372 -28.23 -20.49 13.30
C ASN A 372 -29.15 -19.28 13.44
N ALA A 373 -28.78 -18.25 14.19
CA ALA A 373 -29.53 -17.02 14.37
C ALA A 373 -29.52 -16.09 13.15
N LEU A 374 -28.71 -16.38 12.16
CA LEU A 374 -28.64 -15.72 10.86
C LEU A 374 -30.01 -15.72 10.15
N GLY A 375 -30.96 -15.01 10.68
CA GLY A 375 -32.28 -15.07 10.08
C GLY A 375 -33.37 -14.16 10.61
N ARG A 376 -33.21 -13.55 11.75
CA ARG A 376 -34.31 -12.78 12.36
C ARG A 376 -33.78 -11.48 12.98
N PRO A 377 -33.62 -10.41 12.20
CA PRO A 377 -33.37 -9.11 12.79
C PRO A 377 -34.58 -8.72 13.64
N VAL A 378 -34.33 -8.34 14.88
CA VAL A 378 -35.35 -7.69 15.72
C VAL A 378 -35.33 -6.20 15.36
N PHE A 379 -36.10 -5.83 14.34
CA PHE A 379 -36.36 -4.42 14.05
C PHE A 379 -37.52 -3.91 14.91
N PRO A 380 -37.50 -2.62 15.29
CA PRO A 380 -38.65 -2.02 15.94
C PRO A 380 -39.87 -2.12 15.02
N SER A 381 -41.02 -2.38 15.61
CA SER A 381 -42.31 -2.56 14.92
C SER A 381 -42.75 -1.36 14.06
N SER A 382 -42.08 -0.20 14.19
CA SER A 382 -42.40 1.02 13.44
C SER A 382 -41.57 1.24 12.17
N LYS A 383 -40.53 0.41 11.91
CA LYS A 383 -39.74 0.49 10.69
C LYS A 383 -39.56 -0.89 10.11
N THR A 384 -40.14 -1.08 8.95
CA THR A 384 -40.07 -2.32 8.21
C THR A 384 -38.71 -2.45 7.49
N LEU A 385 -38.27 -3.68 7.28
CA LEU A 385 -37.11 -4.00 6.43
C LEU A 385 -37.13 -3.29 5.08
N THR A 386 -38.35 -3.03 4.54
CA THR A 386 -38.55 -2.26 3.32
C THR A 386 -37.98 -0.85 3.37
N SER A 387 -37.88 -0.20 4.53
CA SER A 387 -37.23 1.13 4.64
C SER A 387 -35.69 1.02 4.64
N TRP A 388 -35.15 -0.11 5.00
CA TRP A 388 -33.71 -0.40 4.89
C TRP A 388 -33.31 -0.85 3.49
N GLU A 389 -34.18 -1.63 2.86
CA GLU A 389 -33.98 -2.10 1.50
C GLU A 389 -34.18 -1.01 0.46
N GLN A 390 -34.97 0.03 0.76
CA GLN A 390 -35.39 1.01 -0.25
C GLN A 390 -34.28 1.81 -0.90
N PRO A 391 -33.27 2.34 -0.24
CA PRO A 391 -32.20 3.04 -0.98
C PRO A 391 -31.21 2.08 -1.65
N SER A 392 -30.92 0.94 -1.02
CA SER A 392 -29.97 -0.05 -1.52
C SER A 392 -30.61 -1.11 -2.42
N SER A 393 -31.94 -1.30 -2.34
CA SER A 393 -32.66 -2.43 -2.92
C SER A 393 -32.03 -3.79 -2.60
N LEU A 394 -31.21 -3.85 -1.56
CA LEU A 394 -30.60 -5.09 -1.10
C LEU A 394 -31.66 -5.94 -0.42
N THR A 395 -31.76 -7.20 -0.83
CA THR A 395 -32.64 -8.14 -0.17
C THR A 395 -32.16 -8.40 1.26
N LEU A 396 -33.07 -8.74 2.17
CA LEU A 396 -32.71 -9.17 3.52
C LEU A 396 -31.63 -10.26 3.51
N GLN A 397 -31.65 -11.11 2.51
CA GLN A 397 -30.69 -12.19 2.34
C GLN A 397 -29.30 -11.69 2.01
N ALA A 398 -29.18 -10.65 1.18
CA ALA A 398 -27.92 -9.99 0.92
C ALA A 398 -27.40 -9.28 2.17
N LEU A 399 -28.26 -8.55 2.90
CA LEU A 399 -27.89 -7.92 4.17
C LEU A 399 -27.40 -8.93 5.22
N LYS A 400 -27.95 -10.14 5.26
CA LYS A 400 -27.47 -11.22 6.13
C LYS A 400 -26.05 -11.68 5.77
N GLY A 401 -25.67 -11.60 4.51
CA GLY A 401 -24.35 -11.92 4.05
C GLY A 401 -23.25 -11.04 4.65
N TYR A 402 -23.54 -9.83 5.10
CA TYR A 402 -22.56 -8.90 5.69
C TYR A 402 -21.89 -9.41 6.97
N PHE A 403 -22.53 -10.30 7.68
CA PHE A 403 -22.08 -10.79 8.98
C PHE A 403 -21.44 -12.17 8.90
N ASN A 404 -21.24 -12.68 7.70
CA ASN A 404 -20.61 -13.97 7.48
C ASN A 404 -19.26 -13.75 6.78
N ALA A 405 -18.23 -14.54 7.13
CA ALA A 405 -16.90 -14.51 6.51
C ALA A 405 -16.93 -14.71 4.97
N ASN A 406 -18.04 -15.15 4.40
CA ASN A 406 -18.31 -15.23 2.98
C ASN A 406 -19.57 -14.43 2.62
N PRO A 407 -19.56 -13.12 2.75
CA PRO A 407 -20.77 -12.33 2.80
C PRO A 407 -21.60 -12.37 1.51
N PHE A 408 -20.97 -12.50 0.34
CA PHE A 408 -21.65 -12.44 -0.95
C PHE A 408 -21.75 -13.76 -1.68
N SER A 409 -20.98 -14.76 -1.26
CA SER A 409 -21.01 -16.08 -1.88
C SER A 409 -22.42 -16.65 -1.93
N GLY A 410 -23.00 -16.69 -3.12
CA GLY A 410 -24.27 -17.33 -3.38
C GLY A 410 -25.52 -16.65 -2.78
N SER A 411 -25.40 -15.46 -2.16
CA SER A 411 -26.58 -14.77 -1.60
C SER A 411 -27.19 -13.75 -2.55
N LEU A 412 -26.41 -13.01 -3.32
CA LEU A 412 -26.91 -12.03 -4.28
C LEU A 412 -27.40 -12.71 -5.57
N ILE A 413 -26.64 -13.66 -6.11
CA ILE A 413 -27.00 -14.44 -7.29
C ILE A 413 -26.95 -15.92 -6.95
N SER A 414 -28.11 -16.58 -7.04
CA SER A 414 -28.23 -17.99 -6.70
C SER A 414 -27.30 -18.88 -7.51
N GLY A 415 -26.55 -19.76 -6.84
CA GLY A 415 -25.66 -20.72 -7.47
C GLY A 415 -24.32 -20.13 -7.96
N THR A 416 -23.99 -18.91 -7.55
CA THR A 416 -22.80 -18.18 -8.01
C THR A 416 -22.05 -17.61 -6.80
N THR A 417 -20.73 -17.71 -6.83
CA THR A 417 -19.83 -17.00 -5.92
C THR A 417 -19.33 -15.74 -6.61
N ILE A 418 -19.40 -14.61 -5.91
CA ILE A 418 -18.96 -13.29 -6.36
C ILE A 418 -17.58 -13.00 -5.78
N GLY A 419 -16.70 -12.35 -6.56
CA GLY A 419 -15.36 -11.99 -6.16
C GLY A 419 -15.32 -10.94 -5.06
N ARG A 420 -14.40 -11.10 -4.12
CA ARG A 420 -14.14 -10.13 -3.05
C ARG A 420 -13.29 -8.96 -3.56
N TYR A 421 -12.29 -9.24 -4.39
CA TYR A 421 -11.45 -8.19 -4.99
C TYR A 421 -12.15 -7.44 -6.14
N ASP A 422 -13.10 -8.07 -6.83
CA ASP A 422 -13.97 -7.38 -7.79
C ASP A 422 -15.36 -8.02 -7.77
N GLY A 423 -16.31 -7.30 -7.23
CA GLY A 423 -17.70 -7.75 -7.12
C GLY A 423 -18.41 -7.98 -8.47
N ARG A 424 -17.83 -7.56 -9.59
CA ARG A 424 -18.33 -7.84 -10.95
C ARG A 424 -17.90 -9.21 -11.46
N VAL A 425 -16.86 -9.77 -10.85
CA VAL A 425 -16.32 -11.09 -11.20
C VAL A 425 -17.10 -12.16 -10.47
N SER A 426 -17.46 -13.23 -11.15
CA SER A 426 -18.19 -14.33 -10.52
C SER A 426 -17.89 -15.68 -11.18
N LEU A 427 -18.00 -16.75 -10.41
CA LEU A 427 -17.91 -18.12 -10.89
C LEU A 427 -19.09 -18.94 -10.37
N PRO A 428 -19.58 -19.94 -11.14
CA PRO A 428 -20.57 -20.90 -10.63
C PRO A 428 -20.04 -21.63 -9.38
N ASN A 429 -20.88 -21.85 -8.38
CA ASN A 429 -20.50 -22.58 -7.15
C ASN A 429 -19.99 -24.00 -7.43
N SER A 430 -20.26 -24.54 -8.63
CA SER A 430 -19.76 -25.82 -9.09
C SER A 430 -18.34 -25.77 -9.66
N ASP A 431 -17.74 -24.59 -9.80
CA ASP A 431 -16.36 -24.45 -10.30
C ASP A 431 -15.38 -25.03 -9.27
N SER A 432 -14.58 -26.03 -9.71
CA SER A 432 -13.67 -26.74 -8.80
C SER A 432 -12.53 -25.87 -8.27
N ARG A 433 -12.20 -24.77 -8.95
CA ARG A 433 -11.15 -23.83 -8.51
C ARG A 433 -11.52 -23.14 -7.21
N LEU A 434 -12.83 -22.93 -6.96
CA LEU A 434 -13.33 -22.36 -5.70
C LEU A 434 -13.06 -23.24 -4.46
N GLN A 435 -12.63 -24.50 -4.65
CA GLN A 435 -12.24 -25.38 -3.54
C GLN A 435 -10.81 -25.12 -3.05
N SER A 436 -9.94 -24.63 -3.93
CA SER A 436 -8.55 -24.30 -3.59
C SER A 436 -8.38 -22.84 -3.21
N ASP A 437 -9.19 -21.99 -3.81
CA ASP A 437 -9.25 -20.56 -3.56
C ASP A 437 -10.72 -20.15 -3.62
N GLY A 438 -11.21 -19.52 -2.56
CA GLY A 438 -12.63 -19.17 -2.43
C GLY A 438 -13.05 -17.94 -3.23
N ASP A 439 -12.10 -17.19 -3.81
CA ASP A 439 -12.37 -15.91 -4.47
C ASP A 439 -12.25 -15.98 -6.00
N PRO A 440 -13.36 -15.81 -6.74
CA PRO A 440 -13.33 -15.77 -8.20
C PRO A 440 -12.35 -14.75 -8.79
N SER A 441 -12.23 -13.58 -8.19
CA SER A 441 -11.37 -12.52 -8.71
C SER A 441 -9.88 -12.89 -8.56
N ASP A 442 -9.49 -13.48 -7.45
CA ASP A 442 -8.12 -13.97 -7.24
C ASP A 442 -7.80 -15.15 -8.16
N ILE A 443 -8.68 -16.15 -8.23
CA ILE A 443 -8.54 -17.30 -9.14
C ILE A 443 -8.25 -16.85 -10.58
N LEU A 444 -8.94 -15.84 -11.07
CA LEU A 444 -8.83 -15.43 -12.48
C LEU A 444 -7.62 -14.55 -12.78
N ILE A 445 -6.93 -14.00 -11.78
CA ILE A 445 -5.76 -13.13 -11.96
C ILE A 445 -4.44 -13.79 -11.56
N SER A 446 -4.40 -14.55 -10.48
CA SER A 446 -3.17 -15.07 -9.89
C SER A 446 -2.37 -15.93 -10.86
N GLN A 447 -3.00 -16.90 -11.51
CA GLN A 447 -2.31 -17.78 -12.45
C GLN A 447 -1.85 -17.07 -13.74
N PRO A 448 -2.66 -16.23 -14.41
CA PRO A 448 -2.21 -15.48 -15.58
C PRO A 448 -1.02 -14.56 -15.30
N PHE A 449 -0.98 -13.89 -14.17
CA PHE A 449 0.14 -13.03 -13.80
C PHE A 449 1.39 -13.84 -13.48
N THR A 450 1.26 -14.95 -12.76
CA THR A 450 2.36 -15.87 -12.48
C THR A 450 2.93 -16.47 -13.79
N ASN A 451 2.06 -16.84 -14.73
CA ASN A 451 2.48 -17.33 -16.04
C ASN A 451 3.22 -16.26 -16.85
N ALA A 452 2.72 -15.01 -16.86
CA ALA A 452 3.39 -13.91 -17.55
C ALA A 452 4.76 -13.61 -16.93
N LEU A 453 4.86 -13.65 -15.61
CA LEU A 453 6.12 -13.50 -14.89
C LEU A 453 7.12 -14.60 -15.31
N ALA A 454 6.71 -15.85 -15.32
CA ALA A 454 7.58 -16.98 -15.59
C ALA A 454 8.03 -17.06 -17.06
N THR A 455 7.15 -16.68 -18.02
CA THR A 455 7.37 -16.91 -19.45
C THR A 455 7.82 -15.69 -20.23
N GLN A 456 7.39 -14.51 -19.85
CA GLN A 456 7.60 -13.28 -20.61
C GLN A 456 8.60 -12.32 -19.96
N MET A 457 8.56 -12.21 -18.64
CA MET A 457 9.38 -11.25 -17.91
C MET A 457 10.89 -11.53 -17.93
N PRO A 458 11.38 -12.80 -17.89
CA PRO A 458 12.83 -13.06 -17.93
C PRO A 458 13.51 -12.48 -19.17
N ASN A 459 12.88 -12.60 -20.33
CA ASN A 459 13.40 -12.03 -21.58
C ASN A 459 13.30 -10.51 -21.61
N TYR A 460 12.19 -9.96 -21.12
CA TYR A 460 11.96 -8.51 -21.08
C TYR A 460 12.87 -7.82 -20.06
N LEU A 461 13.03 -8.37 -18.86
CA LEU A 461 13.89 -7.77 -17.84
C LEU A 461 15.38 -8.11 -18.02
N GLY A 462 15.71 -9.13 -18.80
CA GLY A 462 17.09 -9.63 -18.95
C GLY A 462 17.66 -10.26 -17.66
N TYR A 463 16.80 -10.57 -16.70
CA TYR A 463 17.13 -11.09 -15.37
C TYR A 463 16.58 -12.49 -15.18
N THR A 464 17.41 -13.40 -14.68
CA THR A 464 17.01 -14.75 -14.30
C THR A 464 17.69 -15.15 -12.99
N ALA A 465 16.98 -15.90 -12.14
CA ALA A 465 17.49 -16.49 -10.89
C ALA A 465 17.22 -18.01 -10.92
N PRO A 466 18.09 -18.80 -11.57
CA PRO A 466 17.81 -20.22 -11.83
C PRO A 466 17.78 -21.09 -10.57
N ASN A 467 18.31 -20.61 -9.46
CA ASN A 467 18.37 -21.32 -8.18
C ASN A 467 17.28 -20.89 -7.19
N ALA A 468 16.39 -19.99 -7.59
CA ALA A 468 15.31 -19.46 -6.76
C ALA A 468 13.99 -19.47 -7.53
N THR A 469 12.88 -19.46 -6.80
CA THR A 469 11.54 -19.30 -7.37
C THR A 469 10.97 -17.98 -6.91
N TYR A 470 10.53 -17.15 -7.85
CA TYR A 470 9.82 -15.93 -7.51
C TYR A 470 8.48 -16.25 -6.86
N VAL A 471 8.22 -15.70 -5.67
CA VAL A 471 6.99 -15.93 -4.90
C VAL A 471 6.08 -14.70 -5.00
N PRO A 472 5.01 -14.76 -5.81
CA PRO A 472 4.07 -13.64 -5.99
C PRO A 472 3.32 -13.29 -4.72
N LEU A 473 2.85 -14.30 -3.99
CA LEU A 473 2.13 -14.21 -2.73
C LEU A 473 2.64 -15.31 -1.80
N ASN A 474 3.00 -14.96 -0.59
CA ASN A 474 3.44 -15.90 0.43
C ASN A 474 2.39 -16.01 1.54
N ASP A 475 1.54 -17.03 1.46
CA ASP A 475 0.45 -17.27 2.41
C ASP A 475 0.95 -17.46 3.85
N SER A 476 2.21 -17.92 4.03
CA SER A 476 2.81 -18.07 5.36
C SER A 476 2.98 -16.73 6.07
N ILE A 477 3.16 -15.65 5.32
CA ILE A 477 3.26 -14.28 5.87
C ILE A 477 1.90 -13.87 6.43
N ILE A 478 0.81 -14.03 5.67
CA ILE A 478 -0.54 -13.65 6.09
C ILE A 478 -0.89 -14.27 7.44
N GLY A 479 -0.60 -15.57 7.59
CA GLY A 479 -0.90 -16.30 8.84
C GLY A 479 0.03 -16.01 10.02
N SER A 480 1.13 -15.28 9.80
CA SER A 480 2.18 -15.02 10.79
C SER A 480 2.46 -13.52 11.01
N TRP A 481 1.73 -12.64 10.33
CA TRP A 481 1.94 -11.21 10.38
C TRP A 481 1.60 -10.63 11.74
N ASP A 482 2.51 -9.84 12.29
CA ASP A 482 2.23 -9.03 13.47
C ASP A 482 1.59 -7.69 13.05
N PHE A 483 0.28 -7.59 13.20
CA PHE A 483 -0.47 -6.37 12.91
C PHE A 483 -0.31 -5.29 13.98
N SER A 484 0.36 -5.57 15.10
CA SER A 484 0.49 -4.60 16.18
C SER A 484 1.24 -3.34 15.72
N HIS A 485 0.70 -2.18 16.11
CA HIS A 485 1.24 -0.87 15.79
C HIS A 485 0.82 0.12 16.89
N ASP A 486 1.73 1.00 17.32
CA ASP A 486 1.49 2.02 18.37
C ASP A 486 0.84 1.47 19.65
N GLY A 487 1.19 0.23 20.03
CA GLY A 487 0.65 -0.43 21.22
C GLY A 487 -0.78 -0.95 21.06
N GLN A 488 -1.35 -0.89 19.86
CA GLN A 488 -2.62 -1.51 19.49
C GLN A 488 -2.38 -2.86 18.82
N ALA A 489 -3.34 -3.78 18.94
CA ALA A 489 -3.25 -5.10 18.29
C ALA A 489 -3.46 -5.06 16.78
N LEU A 490 -4.12 -4.04 16.28
CA LEU A 490 -4.41 -3.79 14.87
C LEU A 490 -4.03 -2.34 14.53
N PRO A 491 -3.54 -2.05 13.31
CA PRO A 491 -3.15 -0.71 12.95
C PRO A 491 -4.36 0.17 12.63
N ASP A 492 -4.32 1.39 13.14
CA ASP A 492 -5.07 2.56 12.67
C ASP A 492 -4.01 3.57 12.24
N THR A 493 -3.83 3.76 10.94
CA THR A 493 -2.71 4.56 10.40
C THR A 493 -3.08 6.01 10.08
N ILE A 494 -4.29 6.44 10.39
CA ILE A 494 -4.66 7.85 10.29
C ILE A 494 -3.79 8.75 11.20
N PRO A 495 -3.41 8.34 12.42
CA PRO A 495 -2.43 9.09 13.22
C PRO A 495 -1.05 9.25 12.55
N ASP A 496 -0.57 8.22 11.84
CA ASP A 496 0.69 8.28 11.10
C ASP A 496 0.62 9.25 9.93
N LEU A 497 -0.44 9.15 9.13
CA LEU A 497 -0.71 10.08 8.05
C LEU A 497 -0.82 11.52 8.57
N LEU A 498 -1.50 11.74 9.70
CA LEU A 498 -1.54 13.04 10.37
C LEU A 498 -0.15 13.50 10.79
N GLY A 499 0.67 12.62 11.36
CA GLY A 499 2.05 12.91 11.75
C GLY A 499 2.89 13.34 10.56
N ALA A 500 2.82 12.61 9.43
CA ALA A 500 3.50 12.96 8.20
C ALA A 500 3.06 14.33 7.66
N LEU A 501 1.75 14.61 7.64
CA LEU A 501 1.18 15.91 7.21
C LEU A 501 1.56 17.07 8.15
N GLN A 502 1.80 16.81 9.43
CA GLN A 502 2.29 17.82 10.37
C GLN A 502 3.78 18.13 10.18
N LEU A 503 4.60 17.11 9.88
CA LEU A 503 6.02 17.29 9.55
C LEU A 503 6.19 17.93 8.18
N ASN A 504 5.37 17.55 7.21
CA ASN A 504 5.38 18.08 5.85
C ASN A 504 3.99 18.57 5.43
N PRO A 505 3.62 19.82 5.73
CA PRO A 505 2.31 20.38 5.34
C PRO A 505 2.09 20.50 3.83
N GLN A 506 3.12 20.27 3.01
CA GLN A 506 3.02 20.28 1.55
C GLN A 506 2.83 18.86 0.96
N LEU A 507 2.91 17.82 1.78
CA LEU A 507 2.68 16.45 1.36
C LEU A 507 1.29 16.34 0.69
N ALA A 508 1.29 15.92 -0.56
CA ALA A 508 0.07 15.68 -1.31
C ALA A 508 -0.40 14.23 -1.12
N VAL A 509 -1.68 14.04 -0.89
CA VAL A 509 -2.30 12.71 -0.70
C VAL A 509 -3.32 12.47 -1.79
N PHE A 510 -3.23 11.35 -2.50
CA PHE A 510 -4.21 10.93 -3.49
C PHE A 510 -4.78 9.56 -3.12
N SER A 511 -6.09 9.47 -2.91
CA SER A 511 -6.80 8.21 -2.67
C SER A 511 -7.57 7.80 -3.92
N GLU A 512 -7.34 6.58 -4.39
CA GLU A 512 -8.00 5.95 -5.56
C GLU A 512 -8.84 4.77 -5.09
N ASN A 513 -10.12 4.76 -5.42
CA ASN A 513 -11.10 3.83 -4.89
C ASN A 513 -11.95 3.19 -5.99
N GLY A 514 -12.13 1.87 -5.93
CA GLY A 514 -13.02 1.12 -6.82
C GLY A 514 -14.42 0.97 -6.23
N TYR A 515 -15.48 1.27 -7.01
CA TYR A 515 -16.86 1.12 -6.55
C TYR A 515 -17.24 -0.34 -6.26
N HIS A 516 -16.60 -1.31 -6.92
CA HIS A 516 -16.90 -2.73 -6.79
C HIS A 516 -15.88 -3.50 -5.94
N ASP A 517 -15.00 -2.77 -5.25
CA ASP A 517 -14.07 -3.35 -4.28
C ASP A 517 -14.82 -3.77 -3.02
N LEU A 518 -14.82 -5.07 -2.74
CA LEU A 518 -15.42 -5.65 -1.54
C LEU A 518 -14.36 -6.12 -0.53
N ALA A 519 -13.08 -5.96 -0.86
CA ALA A 519 -11.97 -6.21 0.05
C ALA A 519 -11.70 -4.99 0.94
N THR A 520 -11.58 -3.82 0.32
CA THR A 520 -11.36 -2.52 0.99
C THR A 520 -12.34 -1.48 0.46
N PRO A 521 -13.60 -1.53 0.92
CA PRO A 521 -14.68 -0.75 0.33
C PRO A 521 -14.43 0.75 0.39
N PHE A 522 -14.69 1.43 -0.71
CA PHE A 522 -14.40 2.85 -0.92
C PHE A 522 -14.96 3.77 0.16
N PHE A 523 -16.15 3.47 0.68
CA PHE A 523 -16.80 4.33 1.69
C PHE A 523 -16.12 4.19 3.06
N ASN A 524 -15.54 3.04 3.36
CA ASN A 524 -14.70 2.87 4.55
C ASN A 524 -13.48 3.78 4.49
N THR A 525 -12.80 3.84 3.34
CA THR A 525 -11.69 4.77 3.11
C THR A 525 -12.12 6.23 3.27
N GLU A 526 -13.26 6.63 2.69
CA GLU A 526 -13.79 8.00 2.87
C GLU A 526 -14.02 8.35 4.34
N LYS A 527 -14.62 7.43 5.10
CA LYS A 527 -14.85 7.61 6.55
C LYS A 527 -13.54 7.85 7.31
N GLN A 528 -12.51 7.06 7.03
CA GLN A 528 -11.23 7.20 7.72
C GLN A 528 -10.51 8.50 7.34
N LEU A 529 -10.44 8.83 6.07
CA LEU A 529 -9.84 10.10 5.60
C LEU A 529 -10.59 11.34 6.12
N ALA A 530 -11.91 11.24 6.33
CA ALA A 530 -12.72 12.32 6.91
C ALA A 530 -12.27 12.70 8.33
N ARG A 531 -11.64 11.79 9.07
CA ARG A 531 -11.08 12.07 10.41
C ARG A 531 -10.01 13.15 10.37
N LEU A 532 -9.23 13.25 9.31
CA LEU A 532 -8.22 14.30 9.13
C LEU A 532 -8.85 15.69 9.08
N GLN A 533 -10.08 15.84 8.56
CA GLN A 533 -10.77 17.12 8.45
C GLN A 533 -11.26 17.67 9.81
N THR A 534 -11.30 16.81 10.84
CA THR A 534 -11.68 17.25 12.20
C THR A 534 -10.52 17.88 12.97
N VAL A 535 -9.28 17.76 12.46
CA VAL A 535 -8.09 18.27 13.14
C VAL A 535 -7.97 19.76 12.92
N SER A 536 -8.04 20.52 14.00
CA SER A 536 -7.96 21.99 13.95
C SER A 536 -6.61 22.47 13.40
N GLY A 537 -6.66 23.31 12.40
CA GLY A 537 -5.47 23.90 11.77
C GLY A 537 -4.82 23.00 10.71
N LEU A 538 -5.28 21.78 10.53
CA LEU A 538 -4.87 20.91 9.42
C LEU A 538 -5.69 21.28 8.17
N ASN A 539 -5.01 21.50 7.06
CA ASN A 539 -5.62 21.59 5.74
C ASN A 539 -4.91 20.61 4.81
N PRO A 540 -5.27 19.31 4.84
CA PRO A 540 -4.58 18.30 4.10
C PRO A 540 -4.72 18.55 2.59
N ASN A 541 -3.61 18.41 1.86
CA ASN A 541 -3.57 18.47 0.41
C ASN A 541 -4.06 17.12 -0.15
N LEU A 542 -5.36 16.86 -0.02
CA LEU A 542 -6.00 15.56 -0.23
C LEU A 542 -6.92 15.59 -1.45
N GLN A 543 -6.66 14.70 -2.40
CA GLN A 543 -7.54 14.36 -3.51
C GLN A 543 -8.11 12.95 -3.31
N VAL A 544 -9.38 12.74 -3.65
CA VAL A 544 -10.04 11.42 -3.62
C VAL A 544 -10.77 11.21 -4.92
N SER A 545 -10.50 10.12 -5.60
CA SER A 545 -11.18 9.72 -6.85
C SER A 545 -11.82 8.34 -6.71
N PHE A 546 -12.91 8.15 -7.48
CA PHE A 546 -13.66 6.90 -7.52
C PHE A 546 -13.78 6.45 -8.95
N PHE A 547 -13.58 5.16 -9.16
CA PHE A 547 -13.55 4.58 -10.49
C PHE A 547 -14.48 3.36 -10.57
N GLN A 548 -14.99 3.11 -11.76
CA GLN A 548 -15.52 1.79 -12.06
C GLN A 548 -14.38 0.79 -11.89
N GLY A 549 -14.61 -0.30 -11.23
CA GLY A 549 -13.59 -1.32 -10.99
C GLY A 549 -13.69 -1.91 -9.59
N GLY A 550 -12.95 -2.97 -9.34
CA GLY A 550 -12.76 -3.59 -8.04
C GLY A 550 -11.48 -3.09 -7.34
N HIS A 551 -10.86 -3.95 -6.57
CA HIS A 551 -9.64 -3.70 -5.80
C HIS A 551 -8.44 -3.34 -6.69
N MET A 552 -8.23 -4.12 -7.73
CA MET A 552 -7.23 -3.84 -8.78
C MET A 552 -7.89 -2.96 -9.85
N ILE A 553 -8.16 -1.69 -9.51
CA ILE A 553 -8.92 -0.74 -10.33
C ILE A 553 -8.36 -0.65 -11.76
N TYR A 554 -7.04 -0.70 -11.88
CA TYR A 554 -6.31 -0.62 -13.15
C TYR A 554 -6.58 -1.78 -14.13
N LEU A 555 -7.25 -2.85 -13.72
CA LEU A 555 -7.67 -3.93 -14.61
C LEU A 555 -8.90 -3.55 -15.44
N ASP A 556 -9.66 -2.55 -15.00
CA ASP A 556 -10.81 -2.03 -15.72
C ASP A 556 -10.35 -1.12 -16.89
N ASP A 557 -10.82 -1.42 -18.09
CA ASP A 557 -10.41 -0.74 -19.32
C ASP A 557 -10.96 0.70 -19.41
N VAL A 558 -12.00 1.04 -18.65
CA VAL A 558 -12.55 2.41 -18.55
C VAL A 558 -11.86 3.19 -17.44
N ALA A 559 -11.61 2.55 -16.30
CA ALA A 559 -10.99 3.19 -15.14
C ALA A 559 -9.50 3.51 -15.39
N ARG A 560 -8.74 2.59 -15.97
CA ARG A 560 -7.28 2.74 -16.14
C ARG A 560 -6.87 4.02 -16.86
N PRO A 561 -7.48 4.44 -18.01
CA PRO A 561 -7.17 5.72 -18.63
C PRO A 561 -7.54 6.93 -17.75
N GLN A 562 -8.61 6.83 -16.96
CA GLN A 562 -9.01 7.89 -16.03
C GLN A 562 -8.02 8.01 -14.88
N MET A 563 -7.63 6.89 -14.26
CA MET A 563 -6.57 6.85 -13.24
C MET A 563 -5.26 7.47 -13.76
N LYS A 564 -4.83 7.09 -14.99
CA LYS A 564 -3.65 7.69 -15.63
C LYS A 564 -3.77 9.21 -15.75
N SER A 565 -4.94 9.70 -16.15
CA SER A 565 -5.19 11.14 -16.27
C SER A 565 -5.12 11.85 -14.92
N ASP A 566 -5.78 11.28 -13.90
CA ASP A 566 -5.82 11.85 -12.55
C ASP A 566 -4.42 11.82 -11.89
N LEU A 567 -3.70 10.71 -12.04
CA LEU A 567 -2.30 10.59 -11.58
C LEU A 567 -1.38 11.59 -12.27
N ALA A 568 -1.49 11.76 -13.59
CA ALA A 568 -0.68 12.75 -14.31
C ALA A 568 -0.92 14.17 -13.80
N LEU A 569 -2.18 14.53 -13.52
CA LEU A 569 -2.53 15.82 -12.88
C LEU A 569 -2.02 15.90 -11.45
N PHE A 570 -2.12 14.83 -10.68
CA PHE A 570 -1.58 14.76 -9.33
C PHE A 570 -0.07 15.02 -9.32
N TYR A 571 0.71 14.36 -10.15
CA TYR A 571 2.16 14.59 -10.26
C TYR A 571 2.51 16.01 -10.70
N GLN A 572 1.71 16.62 -11.57
CA GLN A 572 1.93 18.01 -12.00
C GLN A 572 1.68 19.01 -10.86
N ASN A 573 0.70 18.74 -10.01
CA ASN A 573 0.18 19.70 -9.05
C ASN A 573 0.66 19.43 -7.61
N ALA A 574 1.11 18.23 -7.28
CA ALA A 574 1.49 17.85 -5.91
C ALA A 574 2.57 18.75 -5.30
N ALA A 575 3.53 19.20 -6.12
CA ALA A 575 4.58 20.12 -5.70
C ALA A 575 4.13 21.60 -5.62
N ILE A 576 2.86 21.89 -5.96
CA ILE A 576 2.33 23.26 -5.99
C ILE A 576 1.29 23.41 -4.87
N PRO A 577 1.56 24.14 -3.78
CA PRO A 577 0.64 24.28 -2.67
C PRO A 577 -0.73 24.81 -3.13
N GLY A 578 -1.80 24.12 -2.73
CA GLY A 578 -3.18 24.51 -3.04
C GLY A 578 -3.62 24.29 -4.50
N ALA A 579 -2.81 23.63 -5.33
CA ALA A 579 -3.18 23.35 -6.72
C ALA A 579 -4.10 22.13 -6.88
N LEU A 580 -4.12 21.21 -5.90
CA LEU A 580 -5.05 20.09 -5.91
C LEU A 580 -6.47 20.52 -5.57
N THR A 581 -7.45 19.97 -6.28
CA THR A 581 -8.86 20.13 -5.95
C THR A 581 -9.19 19.28 -4.73
N LEU A 582 -9.39 19.91 -3.58
CA LEU A 582 -9.76 19.21 -2.36
C LEU A 582 -11.20 18.71 -2.45
N LYS A 583 -11.42 17.43 -2.23
CA LYS A 583 -12.76 16.86 -2.13
C LYS A 583 -13.29 17.08 -0.70
N THR A 584 -14.52 17.61 -0.59
CA THR A 584 -15.23 17.59 0.69
C THR A 584 -15.69 16.18 0.96
N LEU A 585 -15.13 15.55 1.98
CA LEU A 585 -15.52 14.22 2.45
C LEU A 585 -16.78 14.31 3.30
N PRO A 586 -17.57 13.24 3.44
CA PRO A 586 -18.70 13.20 4.35
C PRO A 586 -18.22 13.50 5.78
N ALA A 587 -19.05 14.20 6.56
CA ALA A 587 -18.72 14.44 7.96
C ALA A 587 -18.54 13.10 8.70
N PRO A 588 -17.52 12.96 9.56
CA PRO A 588 -17.36 11.78 10.40
C PRO A 588 -18.62 11.55 11.24
N TRP A 589 -18.90 10.31 11.56
CA TRP A 589 -20.03 9.99 12.44
C TRP A 589 -19.78 10.59 13.83
N ALA A 590 -20.86 11.04 14.50
CA ALA A 590 -20.75 11.73 15.77
C ALA A 590 -20.00 10.93 16.85
N ASP A 591 -20.11 9.59 16.81
CA ASP A 591 -19.44 8.70 17.75
C ASP A 591 -17.95 8.49 17.41
N GLU A 592 -17.57 8.51 16.13
CA GLU A 592 -16.17 8.50 15.69
C GLU A 592 -15.47 9.81 16.04
N ALA A 593 -16.17 10.95 15.92
CA ALA A 593 -15.64 12.24 16.29
C ALA A 593 -15.33 12.34 17.80
N ALA A 594 -16.08 11.64 18.64
CA ALA A 594 -15.84 11.60 20.09
C ALA A 594 -14.71 10.63 20.49
N ALA A 595 -14.49 9.58 19.70
CA ALA A 595 -13.48 8.53 19.97
C ALA A 595 -12.14 8.78 19.25
N SER A 596 -12.10 9.67 18.27
CA SER A 596 -11.09 9.67 17.23
C SER A 596 -10.58 11.06 16.83
N THR A 597 -10.28 11.93 17.80
CA THR A 597 -9.32 12.99 17.45
C THR A 597 -7.99 12.27 17.19
N PRO A 598 -7.52 12.18 15.94
CA PRO A 598 -6.26 11.51 15.68
C PRO A 598 -5.16 12.25 16.43
N THR A 599 -4.33 11.52 17.13
CA THR A 599 -3.08 12.03 17.69
C THR A 599 -1.96 11.56 16.79
N ALA A 600 -1.01 12.44 16.47
CA ALA A 600 0.16 12.01 15.71
C ALA A 600 0.82 10.84 16.44
N SER A 601 1.15 9.79 15.70
CA SER A 601 1.99 8.72 16.21
C SER A 601 3.30 9.33 16.73
N ALA A 602 3.70 8.97 17.93
CA ALA A 602 4.99 9.41 18.43
C ALA A 602 6.04 8.72 17.55
N ALA A 603 6.77 9.53 16.77
CA ALA A 603 7.93 9.01 16.06
C ALA A 603 8.80 8.28 17.08
N THR A 604 8.79 6.96 17.06
CA THR A 604 9.73 6.17 17.87
C THR A 604 11.10 6.49 17.31
N THR A 605 11.75 7.49 17.92
CA THR A 605 13.18 7.62 17.73
C THR A 605 13.77 6.32 18.25
N ASP A 606 14.26 5.46 17.37
CA ASP A 606 15.17 4.37 17.70
C ASP A 606 16.46 4.96 18.27
N ALA A 607 16.33 5.66 19.40
CA ALA A 607 17.42 5.94 20.29
C ALA A 607 17.63 4.67 21.13
N LYS A 608 18.18 3.62 20.53
CA LYS A 608 18.95 2.68 21.31
C LYS A 608 20.08 3.51 21.94
N ALA A 609 19.90 3.82 23.22
CA ALA A 609 21.03 4.29 24.03
C ALA A 609 22.18 3.26 23.96
N PRO A 610 23.44 3.71 24.06
CA PRO A 610 24.65 2.92 23.84
C PRO A 610 24.78 1.70 24.75
#